data_06778722c8c5371cbee3f2d6fd78630d
#
_entry.id   06778722c8c5371cbee3f2d6fd78630d
#
_cell.length_a   1.000
_cell.length_b   1.000
_cell.length_c   1.000
_cell.angle_alpha   90.00
_cell.angle_beta   90.00
_cell.angle_gamma   90.00
#
_symmetry.space_group_name_H-M   'P 1'
#
loop_
_entity.id
_entity.type
_entity.pdbx_description
1 polymer ?
#
loop_
_entity_poly.entity_id
_entity_poly.type
_entity_poly.pdbx_seq_one_letter_code
_entity_poly.pdbx_strand_id
1 'polypeptide(L)'
;LRIVINAMGKEKRVAFLEDKVLVGLDIIRPTTEPKVSDIYLGTVTKINKKINAAFVNIGYKENAFIHLQDIPDSYRLHEGLKLMVQVKREGSVTKAPLLTAMIEVSCGSVVYSYGKPFLAISKKIKEVDKVRLQQLVAPLLLDNEGVILRSAAVDVSPDEIKENLVQARCEMEELMTRAKGANRKIQEAMVNIPTMLHSNPLLDEQTEIICDDATLYSSLKTQFSNVSLFREKGGIFSAYNLEVAINRLLRPTVFLKNGASIVIEKTEAMWVIDVNSGNYKSKKEVDEVAFDVNLAVIEEIGRQMKLRNMSGFILVDFIGGMSRAQLDSLQEQMQEVASLDTTTVRVEGLSENGLMQLTRRKRQKSLLEEMQCMCPTCEGSGYVSSVQTLIYQMERELRGVFASDPSYVAVTVTMDVMDAFLDEISFDGDIDWMIADEVRPFYRISQVEH
;
A
#
# COMPACT_ATOMS: atom_id res chain seq x y z
N LEU A 1 -4.71 16.50 -17.16
CA LEU A 1 -4.70 15.96 -15.80
C LEU A 1 -5.24 16.99 -14.81
N ARG A 2 -6.01 16.55 -13.81
CA ARG A 2 -6.46 17.39 -12.70
C ARG A 2 -6.01 16.76 -11.40
N ILE A 3 -5.48 17.57 -10.48
CA ILE A 3 -5.06 17.14 -9.15
C ILE A 3 -5.91 17.84 -8.10
N VAL A 4 -6.56 17.06 -7.25
CA VAL A 4 -7.40 17.56 -6.16
C VAL A 4 -6.73 17.22 -4.83
N ILE A 5 -6.44 18.25 -4.04
CA ILE A 5 -5.67 18.13 -2.79
C ILE A 5 -6.53 18.56 -1.61
N ASN A 6 -6.81 17.63 -0.70
CA ASN A 6 -7.42 17.89 0.59
C ASN A 6 -6.33 17.96 1.65
N ALA A 7 -6.03 19.14 2.16
CA ALA A 7 -4.90 19.40 3.05
C ALA A 7 -5.23 20.16 4.34
N MET A 8 -6.49 20.61 4.55
CA MET A 8 -6.90 21.32 5.77
C MET A 8 -6.80 20.48 7.05
N GLY A 9 -6.93 19.15 6.96
CA GLY A 9 -6.84 18.25 8.10
C GLY A 9 -5.43 17.78 8.43
N LYS A 10 -5.30 16.97 9.50
CA LYS A 10 -4.04 16.26 9.80
C LYS A 10 -3.72 15.23 8.72
N GLU A 11 -4.72 14.47 8.28
CA GLU A 11 -4.61 13.63 7.08
C GLU A 11 -4.65 14.53 5.85
N LYS A 12 -3.72 14.31 4.93
CA LYS A 12 -3.72 14.96 3.63
C LYS A 12 -3.95 13.91 2.55
N ARG A 13 -4.75 14.26 1.55
CA ARG A 13 -5.08 13.34 0.46
C ARG A 13 -4.89 14.04 -0.87
N VAL A 14 -4.27 13.34 -1.81
CA VAL A 14 -4.01 13.83 -3.16
C VAL A 14 -4.62 12.87 -4.16
N ALA A 15 -5.57 13.34 -4.94
CA ALA A 15 -6.25 12.57 -5.97
C ALA A 15 -5.87 13.08 -7.36
N PHE A 16 -5.56 12.16 -8.26
CA PHE A 16 -5.23 12.41 -9.66
C PHE A 16 -6.39 11.97 -10.53
N LEU A 17 -6.89 12.86 -11.35
CA LEU A 17 -8.07 12.65 -12.20
C LEU A 17 -7.72 12.85 -13.67
N GLU A 18 -8.06 11.87 -14.51
CA GLU A 18 -8.12 12.00 -15.97
C GLU A 18 -9.57 11.91 -16.40
N ASP A 19 -10.06 12.87 -17.16
CA ASP A 19 -11.46 12.95 -17.63
C ASP A 19 -12.49 12.67 -16.51
N LYS A 20 -12.26 13.23 -15.32
CA LYS A 20 -13.05 13.03 -14.09
C LYS A 20 -12.99 11.61 -13.49
N VAL A 21 -12.16 10.73 -14.03
CA VAL A 21 -11.91 9.38 -13.50
C VAL A 21 -10.71 9.40 -12.57
N LEU A 22 -10.83 8.81 -11.38
CA LEU A 22 -9.74 8.69 -10.44
C LEU A 22 -8.70 7.69 -10.98
N VAL A 23 -7.45 8.15 -11.21
CA VAL A 23 -6.34 7.34 -11.74
C VAL A 23 -5.18 7.20 -10.75
N GLY A 24 -5.14 8.04 -9.72
CA GLY A 24 -4.14 7.97 -8.65
C GLY A 24 -4.70 8.52 -7.33
N LEU A 25 -4.24 7.98 -6.21
CA LEU A 25 -4.63 8.40 -4.86
C LEU A 25 -3.46 8.21 -3.91
N ASP A 26 -3.08 9.29 -3.23
CA ASP A 26 -2.12 9.26 -2.13
C ASP A 26 -2.78 9.75 -0.84
N ILE A 27 -2.63 8.98 0.24
CA ILE A 27 -3.12 9.31 1.58
C ILE A 27 -1.91 9.51 2.48
N ILE A 28 -1.80 10.71 3.05
CA ILE A 28 -0.68 11.11 3.90
C ILE A 28 -1.22 11.34 5.30
N ARG A 29 -0.87 10.46 6.23
CA ARG A 29 -1.26 10.54 7.65
C ARG A 29 -0.06 10.83 8.51
N PRO A 30 -0.16 11.73 9.52
CA PRO A 30 0.83 11.76 10.58
C PRO A 30 0.79 10.41 11.30
N THR A 31 1.93 9.76 11.41
CA THR A 31 2.04 8.46 12.06
C THR A 31 3.26 8.42 12.97
N THR A 32 3.17 7.63 14.02
CA THR A 32 4.33 7.27 14.85
C THR A 32 5.09 6.08 14.27
N GLU A 33 4.53 5.40 13.28
CA GLU A 33 5.19 4.29 12.59
C GLU A 33 6.30 4.79 11.67
N PRO A 34 7.43 4.07 11.59
CA PRO A 34 8.51 4.41 10.67
C PRO A 34 8.05 4.31 9.22
N LYS A 35 8.11 5.42 8.48
CA LYS A 35 7.80 5.48 7.03
C LYS A 35 9.06 5.43 6.19
N VAL A 36 8.92 4.94 4.95
CA VAL A 36 10.00 4.99 3.96
C VAL A 36 10.56 6.41 3.86
N SER A 37 11.89 6.52 3.88
CA SER A 37 12.66 7.77 3.90
C SER A 37 12.70 8.53 5.22
N ASP A 38 12.00 8.12 6.28
CA ASP A 38 12.23 8.63 7.63
C ASP A 38 13.69 8.38 8.05
N ILE A 39 14.30 9.38 8.70
CA ILE A 39 15.69 9.29 9.18
C ILE A 39 15.72 9.33 10.71
N TYR A 40 16.43 8.37 11.30
CA TYR A 40 16.57 8.20 12.74
C TYR A 40 18.04 8.14 13.15
N LEU A 41 18.33 8.56 14.39
CA LEU A 41 19.52 8.15 15.10
C LEU A 41 19.19 6.83 15.81
N GLY A 42 19.59 5.72 15.21
CA GLY A 42 19.36 4.38 15.77
C GLY A 42 20.51 3.90 16.62
N THR A 43 20.24 2.96 17.54
CA THR A 43 21.24 2.27 18.33
C THR A 43 21.25 0.79 17.98
N VAL A 44 22.40 0.23 17.61
CA VAL A 44 22.56 -1.20 17.33
C VAL A 44 22.38 -1.98 18.62
N THR A 45 21.37 -2.85 18.66
CA THR A 45 21.05 -3.67 19.84
C THR A 45 21.63 -5.06 19.75
N LYS A 46 21.73 -5.63 18.54
CA LYS A 46 22.23 -6.98 18.31
C LYS A 46 22.79 -7.13 16.91
N ILE A 47 23.92 -7.84 16.80
CA ILE A 47 24.51 -8.19 15.51
C ILE A 47 24.36 -9.70 15.30
N ASN A 48 23.82 -10.09 14.16
CA ASN A 48 23.68 -11.49 13.78
C ASN A 48 24.44 -11.76 12.47
N LYS A 49 25.68 -12.26 12.62
CA LYS A 49 26.56 -12.58 11.50
C LYS A 49 26.04 -13.73 10.63
N LYS A 50 25.23 -14.66 11.20
CA LYS A 50 24.70 -15.81 10.44
C LYS A 50 23.73 -15.38 9.34
N ILE A 51 22.96 -14.33 9.56
CA ILE A 51 22.00 -13.77 8.58
C ILE A 51 22.52 -12.48 7.94
N ASN A 52 23.78 -12.12 8.16
CA ASN A 52 24.44 -10.92 7.67
C ASN A 52 23.66 -9.62 7.95
N ALA A 53 23.19 -9.46 9.18
CA ALA A 53 22.30 -8.37 9.58
C ALA A 53 22.54 -7.91 11.03
N ALA A 54 22.04 -6.70 11.34
CA ALA A 54 21.93 -6.18 12.68
C ALA A 54 20.51 -5.69 12.99
N PHE A 55 20.19 -5.64 14.29
CA PHE A 55 18.96 -5.06 14.80
C PHE A 55 19.25 -3.69 15.40
N VAL A 56 18.41 -2.71 15.07
CA VAL A 56 18.62 -1.32 15.45
C VAL A 56 17.37 -0.78 16.15
N ASN A 57 17.54 -0.25 17.33
CA ASN A 57 16.50 0.44 18.07
C ASN A 57 16.40 1.88 17.55
N ILE A 58 15.28 2.20 16.89
CA ILE A 58 14.94 3.55 16.40
C ILE A 58 13.87 4.24 17.26
N GLY A 59 13.52 3.63 18.42
CA GLY A 59 12.47 4.13 19.31
C GLY A 59 11.06 3.71 18.95
N TYR A 60 10.92 2.74 18.06
CA TYR A 60 9.65 2.10 17.72
C TYR A 60 9.45 0.83 18.57
N LYS A 61 8.24 0.24 18.53
CA LYS A 61 7.84 -0.93 19.35
C LYS A 61 8.82 -2.08 19.24
N GLU A 62 9.30 -2.34 18.03
CA GLU A 62 10.23 -3.41 17.70
C GLU A 62 11.54 -2.86 17.16
N ASN A 63 12.63 -3.62 17.34
CA ASN A 63 13.89 -3.28 16.72
C ASN A 63 13.80 -3.44 15.20
N ALA A 64 14.21 -2.41 14.47
CA ALA A 64 14.28 -2.46 13.03
C ALA A 64 15.47 -3.31 12.55
N PHE A 65 15.42 -3.75 11.30
CA PHE A 65 16.39 -4.65 10.70
C PHE A 65 17.26 -3.89 9.67
N ILE A 66 18.57 -4.14 9.66
CA ILE A 66 19.51 -3.60 8.70
C ILE A 66 20.45 -4.69 8.19
N HIS A 67 20.65 -4.80 6.88
CA HIS A 67 21.69 -5.67 6.33
C HIS A 67 23.07 -5.07 6.58
N LEU A 68 24.09 -5.86 6.87
CA LEU A 68 25.45 -5.36 7.14
C LEU A 68 26.05 -4.64 5.90
N GLN A 69 25.69 -5.06 4.70
CA GLN A 69 26.08 -4.42 3.46
C GLN A 69 25.47 -3.01 3.24
N ASP A 70 24.38 -2.69 3.96
CA ASP A 70 23.72 -1.39 3.95
C ASP A 70 24.29 -0.44 5.02
N ILE A 71 25.42 -0.81 5.65
CA ILE A 71 26.18 0.02 6.60
C ILE A 71 27.51 0.41 5.95
N PRO A 72 27.86 1.71 5.85
CA PRO A 72 29.15 2.15 5.35
C PRO A 72 30.32 1.56 6.12
N ASP A 73 31.42 1.21 5.43
CA ASP A 73 32.63 0.66 6.03
C ASP A 73 33.32 1.62 7.02
N SER A 74 33.00 2.91 6.96
CA SER A 74 33.46 3.93 7.90
C SER A 74 32.96 3.71 9.33
N TYR A 75 31.88 2.94 9.52
CA TYR A 75 31.38 2.60 10.85
C TYR A 75 32.04 1.33 11.37
N ARG A 76 32.72 1.43 12.54
CA ARG A 76 33.15 0.25 13.30
C ARG A 76 31.96 -0.37 14.01
N LEU A 77 31.29 -1.32 13.36
CA LEU A 77 30.05 -1.92 13.84
C LEU A 77 30.27 -2.70 15.14
N HIS A 78 29.52 -2.31 16.20
CA HIS A 78 29.44 -3.00 17.49
C HIS A 78 28.06 -2.75 18.13
N GLU A 79 27.67 -3.60 19.06
CA GLU A 79 26.44 -3.39 19.84
C GLU A 79 26.59 -2.14 20.72
N GLY A 80 25.57 -1.31 20.76
CA GLY A 80 25.58 0.03 21.36
C GLY A 80 25.99 1.17 20.41
N LEU A 81 26.47 0.87 19.20
CA LEU A 81 26.81 1.91 18.21
C LEU A 81 25.57 2.72 17.86
N LYS A 82 25.71 4.04 17.92
CA LYS A 82 24.73 4.99 17.38
C LYS A 82 25.09 5.31 15.94
N LEU A 83 24.13 5.11 15.03
CA LEU A 83 24.29 5.44 13.62
C LEU A 83 23.03 6.09 13.05
N MET A 84 23.21 6.97 12.09
CA MET A 84 22.11 7.55 11.33
C MET A 84 21.59 6.49 10.35
N VAL A 85 20.29 6.26 10.36
CA VAL A 85 19.63 5.24 9.52
C VAL A 85 18.38 5.81 8.86
N GLN A 86 18.10 5.36 7.66
CA GLN A 86 16.93 5.71 6.88
C GLN A 86 16.06 4.46 6.67
N VAL A 87 14.76 4.63 6.75
CA VAL A 87 13.81 3.54 6.48
C VAL A 87 13.75 3.27 4.98
N LYS A 88 14.13 2.07 4.58
CA LYS A 88 14.11 1.57 3.19
C LYS A 88 12.81 0.87 2.84
N ARG A 89 12.18 0.26 3.84
CA ARG A 89 10.88 -0.41 3.75
C ARG A 89 10.18 -0.36 5.10
N GLU A 90 8.89 -0.03 5.07
CA GLU A 90 8.04 -0.03 6.25
C GLU A 90 7.90 -1.44 6.85
N GLY A 91 7.64 -1.49 8.13
CA GLY A 91 7.27 -2.71 8.81
C GLY A 91 5.88 -3.21 8.39
N SER A 92 5.58 -4.43 8.74
CA SER A 92 4.24 -5.01 8.65
C SER A 92 3.90 -5.70 9.96
N VAL A 93 2.71 -6.26 10.10
CA VAL A 93 2.30 -6.99 11.31
C VAL A 93 3.31 -8.10 11.69
N THR A 94 3.95 -8.71 10.68
CA THR A 94 4.87 -9.85 10.88
C THR A 94 6.34 -9.53 10.63
N LYS A 95 6.68 -8.33 10.13
CA LYS A 95 8.06 -7.99 9.72
C LYS A 95 8.46 -6.62 10.23
N ALA A 96 9.60 -6.55 10.89
CA ALA A 96 10.22 -5.29 11.31
C ALA A 96 10.56 -4.37 10.12
N PRO A 97 10.62 -3.03 10.33
CA PRO A 97 11.09 -2.09 9.31
C PRO A 97 12.51 -2.44 8.84
N LEU A 98 12.76 -2.29 7.55
CA LEU A 98 14.09 -2.44 6.96
C LEU A 98 14.77 -1.08 6.86
N LEU A 99 15.98 -1.01 7.36
CA LEU A 99 16.80 0.21 7.36
C LEU A 99 17.98 0.13 6.40
N THR A 100 18.55 1.29 6.11
CA THR A 100 19.87 1.49 5.51
C THR A 100 20.60 2.61 6.24
N ALA A 101 21.91 2.51 6.38
CA ALA A 101 22.78 3.61 6.83
C ALA A 101 23.40 4.38 5.64
N MET A 102 23.10 3.95 4.42
CA MET A 102 23.34 4.74 3.19
C MET A 102 22.20 5.73 3.04
N ILE A 103 22.34 6.90 3.66
CA ILE A 103 21.30 7.93 3.65
C ILE A 103 21.22 8.55 2.26
N GLU A 104 20.02 8.64 1.72
CA GLU A 104 19.73 9.25 0.43
C GLU A 104 18.94 10.55 0.59
N VAL A 105 19.39 11.61 -0.07
CA VAL A 105 18.74 12.91 -0.18
C VAL A 105 18.39 13.16 -1.64
N SER A 106 17.16 13.60 -1.90
CA SER A 106 16.66 13.83 -3.26
C SER A 106 16.46 15.31 -3.52
N CYS A 107 17.21 15.87 -4.47
CA CYS A 107 17.06 17.25 -4.94
C CYS A 107 16.86 17.25 -6.47
N GLY A 108 15.67 17.64 -6.93
CA GLY A 108 15.34 17.70 -8.35
C GLY A 108 15.66 16.40 -9.10
N SER A 109 16.53 16.49 -10.09
CA SER A 109 16.96 15.37 -10.93
C SER A 109 18.03 14.46 -10.29
N VAL A 110 18.54 14.81 -9.10
CA VAL A 110 19.65 14.15 -8.40
C VAL A 110 19.15 13.44 -7.14
N VAL A 111 19.58 12.20 -6.93
CA VAL A 111 19.57 11.54 -5.63
C VAL A 111 20.99 11.41 -5.14
N TYR A 112 21.30 12.05 -4.05
CA TYR A 112 22.60 12.08 -3.43
C TYR A 112 22.68 11.09 -2.27
N SER A 113 23.78 10.38 -2.14
CA SER A 113 24.06 9.48 -1.03
C SER A 113 25.47 9.70 -0.50
N TYR A 114 25.64 9.63 0.81
CA TYR A 114 26.95 9.78 1.44
C TYR A 114 27.41 8.44 2.05
N GLY A 115 28.71 8.17 1.93
CA GLY A 115 29.36 7.02 2.57
C GLY A 115 29.83 5.91 1.63
N LYS A 116 29.43 5.91 0.36
CA LYS A 116 29.94 4.97 -0.65
C LYS A 116 29.99 5.64 -2.03
N PRO A 117 31.14 5.66 -2.69
CA PRO A 117 31.27 6.30 -4.01
C PRO A 117 30.58 5.45 -5.09
N PHE A 118 29.65 6.05 -5.82
CA PHE A 118 29.09 5.49 -7.04
C PHE A 118 28.40 6.57 -7.88
N LEU A 119 28.32 6.33 -9.19
CA LEU A 119 27.49 7.10 -10.09
C LEU A 119 26.58 6.15 -10.85
N ALA A 120 25.28 6.28 -10.64
CA ALA A 120 24.27 5.53 -11.33
C ALA A 120 23.35 6.46 -12.14
N ILE A 121 22.91 5.99 -13.29
CA ILE A 121 22.02 6.73 -14.18
C ILE A 121 20.79 5.87 -14.44
N SER A 122 19.62 6.48 -14.44
CA SER A 122 18.35 5.80 -14.65
C SER A 122 18.37 4.94 -15.91
N LYS A 123 17.91 3.71 -15.80
CA LYS A 123 17.81 2.76 -16.94
C LYS A 123 16.86 3.23 -18.04
N LYS A 124 15.98 4.20 -17.75
CA LYS A 124 15.04 4.79 -18.71
C LYS A 124 15.72 5.80 -19.66
N ILE A 125 16.93 6.23 -19.36
CA ILE A 125 17.70 7.19 -20.16
C ILE A 125 18.40 6.46 -21.32
N LYS A 126 18.38 7.08 -22.51
CA LYS A 126 19.05 6.56 -23.70
C LYS A 126 20.57 6.59 -23.52
N GLU A 127 21.28 5.67 -24.18
CA GLU A 127 22.72 5.47 -23.98
C GLU A 127 23.55 6.74 -24.31
N VAL A 128 23.16 7.49 -25.34
CA VAL A 128 23.81 8.75 -25.71
C VAL A 128 23.76 9.80 -24.58
N ASP A 129 22.57 9.93 -23.95
CA ASP A 129 22.39 10.86 -22.84
C ASP A 129 23.09 10.38 -21.57
N LYS A 130 23.18 9.08 -21.34
CA LYS A 130 23.94 8.52 -20.22
C LYS A 130 25.41 8.92 -20.27
N VAL A 131 26.04 8.79 -21.44
CA VAL A 131 27.47 9.19 -21.63
C VAL A 131 27.66 10.67 -21.35
N ARG A 132 26.78 11.54 -21.89
CA ARG A 132 26.78 12.98 -21.63
C ARG A 132 26.66 13.31 -20.14
N LEU A 133 25.67 12.71 -19.47
CA LEU A 133 25.42 12.95 -18.05
C LEU A 133 26.55 12.41 -17.16
N GLN A 134 27.13 11.28 -17.52
CA GLN A 134 28.27 10.70 -16.82
C GLN A 134 29.49 11.63 -16.90
N GLN A 135 29.82 12.15 -18.10
CA GLN A 135 30.93 13.09 -18.30
C GLN A 135 30.72 14.41 -17.54
N LEU A 136 29.47 14.85 -17.39
CA LEU A 136 29.12 16.05 -16.67
C LEU A 136 29.28 15.90 -15.15
N VAL A 137 28.80 14.79 -14.58
CA VAL A 137 28.66 14.64 -13.12
C VAL A 137 29.86 13.95 -12.48
N ALA A 138 30.51 12.99 -13.15
CA ALA A 138 31.64 12.27 -12.57
C ALA A 138 32.76 13.16 -12.04
N PRO A 139 33.18 14.28 -12.74
CA PRO A 139 34.23 15.17 -12.23
C PRO A 139 33.79 16.01 -11.01
N LEU A 140 32.51 16.07 -10.71
CA LEU A 140 31.96 16.87 -9.62
C LEU A 140 31.86 16.09 -8.30
N LEU A 141 32.02 14.76 -8.35
CA LEU A 141 31.87 13.89 -7.18
C LEU A 141 33.13 13.87 -6.32
N LEU A 142 32.92 13.84 -5.00
CA LEU A 142 33.95 13.65 -4.00
C LEU A 142 34.08 12.15 -3.62
N ASP A 143 35.20 11.80 -2.95
CA ASP A 143 35.59 10.40 -2.71
C ASP A 143 34.57 9.52 -1.97
N ASN A 144 33.64 10.11 -1.22
CA ASN A 144 32.63 9.37 -0.43
C ASN A 144 31.20 9.65 -0.89
N GLU A 145 31.01 10.13 -2.10
CA GLU A 145 29.70 10.52 -2.61
C GLU A 145 29.14 9.53 -3.63
N GLY A 146 27.90 9.15 -3.43
CA GLY A 146 27.10 8.43 -4.41
C GLY A 146 26.06 9.33 -5.05
N VAL A 147 25.86 9.20 -6.35
CA VAL A 147 24.82 9.95 -7.07
C VAL A 147 24.04 9.03 -7.99
N ILE A 148 22.72 9.21 -7.97
CA ILE A 148 21.81 8.61 -8.96
C ILE A 148 21.16 9.75 -9.75
N LEU A 149 21.33 9.76 -11.06
CA LEU A 149 20.63 10.67 -11.95
C LEU A 149 19.29 10.06 -12.38
N ARG A 150 18.22 10.78 -12.10
CA ARG A 150 16.85 10.38 -12.49
C ARG A 150 16.61 10.67 -13.97
N SER A 151 15.52 10.12 -14.53
CA SER A 151 15.14 10.34 -15.94
C SER A 151 14.98 11.83 -16.28
N ALA A 152 14.49 12.64 -15.37
CA ALA A 152 14.35 14.09 -15.53
C ALA A 152 15.72 14.82 -15.77
N ALA A 153 16.86 14.20 -15.46
CA ALA A 153 18.16 14.80 -15.69
C ALA A 153 18.49 15.03 -17.19
N VAL A 154 17.74 14.43 -18.11
CA VAL A 154 17.91 14.62 -19.54
C VAL A 154 17.42 16.00 -19.98
N ASP A 155 16.34 16.47 -19.35
CA ASP A 155 15.57 17.64 -19.75
C ASP A 155 16.01 18.93 -19.03
N VAL A 156 16.90 18.83 -18.02
CA VAL A 156 17.40 19.98 -17.27
C VAL A 156 18.80 20.41 -17.72
N SER A 157 19.12 21.68 -17.49
CA SER A 157 20.41 22.24 -17.87
C SER A 157 21.55 21.66 -17.02
N PRO A 158 22.82 21.66 -17.56
CA PRO A 158 23.98 21.24 -16.79
C PRO A 158 24.17 22.01 -15.48
N ASP A 159 23.84 23.29 -15.46
CA ASP A 159 24.01 24.14 -14.29
C ASP A 159 22.94 23.83 -13.22
N GLU A 160 21.72 23.52 -13.62
CA GLU A 160 20.67 23.06 -12.71
C GLU A 160 21.02 21.71 -12.06
N ILE A 161 21.65 20.77 -12.79
CA ILE A 161 22.15 19.51 -12.21
C ILE A 161 23.21 19.79 -11.14
N LYS A 162 24.13 20.77 -11.40
CA LYS A 162 25.13 21.17 -10.41
C LYS A 162 24.49 21.81 -9.16
N GLU A 163 23.53 22.70 -9.36
CA GLU A 163 22.78 23.33 -8.27
C GLU A 163 22.05 22.27 -7.41
N ASN A 164 21.37 21.33 -8.04
CA ASN A 164 20.71 20.21 -7.35
C ASN A 164 21.70 19.38 -6.53
N LEU A 165 22.92 19.15 -7.04
CA LEU A 165 23.98 18.43 -6.32
C LEU A 165 24.48 19.22 -5.10
N VAL A 166 24.72 20.54 -5.27
CA VAL A 166 25.13 21.41 -4.16
C VAL A 166 24.07 21.47 -3.08
N GLN A 167 22.81 21.64 -3.47
CA GLN A 167 21.68 21.65 -2.54
C GLN A 167 21.56 20.34 -1.76
N ALA A 168 21.72 19.18 -2.43
CA ALA A 168 21.69 17.88 -1.80
C ALA A 168 22.82 17.67 -0.78
N ARG A 169 24.03 18.22 -1.06
CA ARG A 169 25.14 18.24 -0.10
C ARG A 169 24.80 19.06 1.14
N CYS A 170 24.31 20.27 0.96
CA CYS A 170 23.90 21.12 2.08
C CYS A 170 22.83 20.44 2.95
N GLU A 171 21.83 19.83 2.35
CA GLU A 171 20.79 19.10 3.10
C GLU A 171 21.38 17.91 3.88
N MET A 172 22.32 17.18 3.29
CA MET A 172 23.01 16.07 3.99
C MET A 172 23.83 16.57 5.18
N GLU A 173 24.55 17.69 5.04
CA GLU A 173 25.32 18.31 6.13
C GLU A 173 24.43 18.79 7.27
N GLU A 174 23.27 19.37 6.95
CA GLU A 174 22.26 19.74 7.94
C GLU A 174 21.72 18.52 8.68
N LEU A 175 21.43 17.41 7.98
CA LEU A 175 21.02 16.16 8.56
C LEU A 175 22.05 15.60 9.54
N MET A 176 23.32 15.60 9.14
CA MET A 176 24.44 15.17 9.99
C MET A 176 24.57 16.04 11.24
N THR A 177 24.35 17.34 11.11
CA THR A 177 24.39 18.29 12.23
C THR A 177 23.24 18.06 13.20
N ARG A 178 22.03 17.89 12.68
CA ARG A 178 20.85 17.55 13.48
C ARG A 178 21.02 16.21 14.22
N ALA A 179 21.67 15.24 13.56
CA ALA A 179 21.94 13.92 14.16
C ALA A 179 22.78 14.00 15.44
N LYS A 180 23.73 14.93 15.54
CA LYS A 180 24.58 15.11 16.74
C LYS A 180 23.80 15.49 17.99
N GLY A 181 22.66 16.16 17.85
CA GLY A 181 21.81 16.60 18.96
C GLY A 181 20.50 15.80 19.11
N ALA A 182 20.24 14.83 18.23
CA ALA A 182 18.97 14.14 18.20
C ALA A 182 18.86 13.01 19.24
N ASN A 183 17.68 12.86 19.84
CA ASN A 183 17.41 11.78 20.76
C ASN A 183 16.87 10.50 20.07
N ARG A 184 16.34 10.57 18.82
CA ARG A 184 15.87 9.42 18.01
C ARG A 184 15.53 9.81 16.58
N LYS A 185 14.36 10.46 16.32
CA LYS A 185 13.93 10.85 14.96
C LYS A 185 14.64 12.14 14.56
N ILE A 186 15.42 12.11 13.48
CA ILE A 186 16.17 13.25 12.96
C ILE A 186 15.32 14.01 11.95
N GLN A 187 14.69 13.26 11.05
CA GLN A 187 13.85 13.81 10.01
C GLN A 187 12.65 12.89 9.79
N GLU A 188 11.47 13.47 9.81
CA GLU A 188 10.28 12.83 9.28
C GLU A 188 10.35 12.88 7.77
N ALA A 189 10.05 11.77 7.09
CA ALA A 189 9.77 11.82 5.67
C ALA A 189 8.55 12.73 5.50
N MET A 190 8.80 14.02 5.46
CA MET A 190 7.77 14.95 5.03
C MET A 190 7.46 14.59 3.59
N VAL A 191 6.30 13.98 3.36
CA VAL A 191 5.71 13.98 2.04
C VAL A 191 5.38 15.45 1.76
N ASN A 192 6.41 16.15 1.27
CA ASN A 192 6.24 17.50 0.78
C ASN A 192 5.42 17.38 -0.51
N ILE A 193 4.14 17.74 -0.43
CA ILE A 193 3.23 17.61 -1.57
C ILE A 193 3.80 18.28 -2.83
N PRO A 194 4.37 19.49 -2.81
CA PRO A 194 5.09 20.06 -3.94
C PRO A 194 6.17 19.13 -4.52
N THR A 195 7.05 18.59 -3.69
CA THR A 195 8.12 17.67 -4.14
C THR A 195 7.55 16.36 -4.71
N MET A 196 6.48 15.84 -4.12
CA MET A 196 5.78 14.66 -4.62
C MET A 196 5.17 14.93 -6.00
N LEU A 197 4.58 16.10 -6.20
CA LEU A 197 4.03 16.51 -7.49
C LEU A 197 5.12 16.64 -8.54
N HIS A 198 6.23 17.35 -8.26
CA HIS A 198 7.35 17.45 -9.18
C HIS A 198 7.96 16.11 -9.62
N SER A 199 7.89 15.09 -8.76
CA SER A 199 8.38 13.76 -9.11
C SER A 199 7.39 12.90 -9.88
N ASN A 200 6.17 13.40 -10.14
CA ASN A 200 5.15 12.68 -10.89
C ASN A 200 5.33 12.93 -12.41
N PRO A 201 5.64 11.90 -13.21
CA PRO A 201 5.91 12.05 -14.63
C PRO A 201 4.66 12.39 -15.48
N LEU A 202 3.47 12.37 -14.88
CA LEU A 202 2.21 12.69 -15.57
C LEU A 202 1.88 14.19 -15.51
N LEU A 203 2.63 14.99 -14.75
CA LEU A 203 2.40 16.43 -14.69
C LEU A 203 2.97 17.14 -15.92
N ASP A 204 2.13 18.01 -16.47
CA ASP A 204 2.47 18.93 -17.55
C ASP A 204 2.03 20.37 -17.18
N GLU A 205 2.35 21.34 -18.02
CA GLU A 205 1.98 22.74 -17.83
C GLU A 205 0.45 22.98 -17.85
N GLN A 206 -0.33 22.06 -18.41
CA GLN A 206 -1.78 22.14 -18.49
C GLN A 206 -2.48 21.49 -17.30
N THR A 207 -1.73 20.84 -16.41
CA THR A 207 -2.27 20.17 -15.24
C THR A 207 -2.90 21.18 -14.29
N GLU A 208 -4.19 21.00 -14.01
CA GLU A 208 -4.93 21.81 -13.05
C GLU A 208 -4.76 21.27 -11.62
N ILE A 209 -4.28 22.10 -10.70
CA ILE A 209 -4.10 21.76 -9.28
C ILE A 209 -5.10 22.55 -8.45
N ILE A 210 -5.92 21.87 -7.66
CA ILE A 210 -6.90 22.47 -6.78
C ILE A 210 -6.64 22.00 -5.34
N CYS A 211 -6.50 22.93 -4.40
CA CYS A 211 -6.30 22.60 -2.99
C CYS A 211 -7.22 23.41 -2.09
N ASP A 212 -7.50 22.91 -0.89
CA ASP A 212 -8.36 23.55 0.11
C ASP A 212 -7.58 24.27 1.22
N ASP A 213 -6.25 24.13 1.30
CA ASP A 213 -5.39 24.80 2.29
C ASP A 213 -4.70 26.03 1.69
N ALA A 214 -4.86 27.18 2.34
CA ALA A 214 -4.32 28.46 1.86
C ALA A 214 -2.79 28.54 1.92
N THR A 215 -2.16 27.89 2.90
CA THR A 215 -0.70 27.86 3.05
C THR A 215 -0.07 27.01 1.94
N LEU A 216 -0.63 25.83 1.73
CA LEU A 216 -0.21 24.94 0.65
C LEU A 216 -0.45 25.58 -0.72
N TYR A 217 -1.61 26.25 -0.93
CA TYR A 217 -1.90 27.00 -2.15
C TYR A 217 -0.80 28.02 -2.46
N SER A 218 -0.39 28.81 -1.47
CA SER A 218 0.65 29.82 -1.67
C SER A 218 1.98 29.18 -2.09
N SER A 219 2.37 28.08 -1.47
CA SER A 219 3.57 27.32 -1.82
C SER A 219 3.47 26.67 -3.22
N LEU A 220 2.32 26.11 -3.58
CA LEU A 220 2.14 25.50 -4.91
C LEU A 220 2.14 26.56 -6.01
N LYS A 221 1.53 27.71 -5.78
CA LYS A 221 1.46 28.79 -6.77
C LYS A 221 2.81 29.38 -7.16
N THR A 222 3.84 29.26 -6.32
CA THR A 222 5.22 29.66 -6.67
C THR A 222 5.92 28.69 -7.59
N GLN A 223 5.41 27.44 -7.72
CA GLN A 223 6.07 26.34 -8.41
C GLN A 223 5.27 25.81 -9.61
N PHE A 224 3.97 26.06 -9.66
CA PHE A 224 3.06 25.59 -10.71
C PHE A 224 2.20 26.73 -11.23
N SER A 225 1.97 26.76 -12.55
CA SER A 225 1.25 27.85 -13.22
C SER A 225 -0.27 27.80 -12.99
N ASN A 226 -0.86 26.61 -12.94
CA ASN A 226 -2.31 26.43 -12.93
C ASN A 226 -2.80 25.87 -11.57
N VAL A 227 -2.75 26.72 -10.53
CA VAL A 227 -3.15 26.37 -9.17
C VAL A 227 -4.34 27.23 -8.74
N SER A 228 -5.36 26.62 -8.18
CA SER A 228 -6.55 27.27 -7.64
C SER A 228 -6.85 26.85 -6.19
N LEU A 229 -7.40 27.78 -5.42
CA LEU A 229 -7.84 27.53 -4.04
C LEU A 229 -9.34 27.22 -4.01
N PHE A 230 -9.69 26.06 -3.47
CA PHE A 230 -11.09 25.67 -3.26
C PHE A 230 -11.68 26.46 -2.09
N ARG A 231 -12.82 27.13 -2.31
CA ARG A 231 -13.49 27.99 -1.33
C ARG A 231 -14.97 27.67 -1.12
N GLU A 232 -15.47 26.64 -1.79
CA GLU A 232 -16.87 26.27 -1.68
C GLU A 232 -17.18 25.65 -0.30
N LYS A 233 -18.45 25.74 0.11
CA LYS A 233 -18.92 25.06 1.32
C LYS A 233 -18.94 23.56 1.10
N GLY A 234 -18.42 22.82 2.05
CA GLY A 234 -18.26 21.38 1.96
C GLY A 234 -16.81 20.95 1.71
N GLY A 235 -16.55 19.68 1.83
CA GLY A 235 -15.20 19.14 1.60
C GLY A 235 -14.86 19.05 0.13
N ILE A 236 -13.63 19.41 -0.24
CA ILE A 236 -13.16 19.35 -1.63
C ILE A 236 -13.34 17.96 -2.27
N PHE A 237 -13.06 16.87 -1.53
CA PHE A 237 -13.23 15.50 -2.03
C PHE A 237 -14.70 15.14 -2.28
N SER A 238 -15.63 15.69 -1.48
CA SER A 238 -17.07 15.51 -1.70
C SER A 238 -17.53 16.24 -2.96
N ALA A 239 -17.05 17.47 -3.19
CA ALA A 239 -17.39 18.25 -4.37
C ALA A 239 -16.98 17.57 -5.69
N TYR A 240 -15.89 16.81 -5.66
CA TYR A 240 -15.40 16.03 -6.81
C TYR A 240 -15.85 14.56 -6.79
N ASN A 241 -16.79 14.17 -5.91
CA ASN A 241 -17.28 12.79 -5.74
C ASN A 241 -16.16 11.76 -5.39
N LEU A 242 -15.04 12.21 -4.85
CA LEU A 242 -13.88 11.37 -4.54
C LEU A 242 -14.12 10.45 -3.33
N GLU A 243 -14.93 10.89 -2.36
CA GLU A 243 -15.31 10.04 -1.21
C GLU A 243 -16.05 8.78 -1.68
N VAL A 244 -16.96 8.92 -2.64
CA VAL A 244 -17.68 7.79 -3.23
C VAL A 244 -16.73 6.89 -4.02
N ALA A 245 -15.80 7.48 -4.77
CA ALA A 245 -14.79 6.73 -5.53
C ALA A 245 -13.88 5.92 -4.59
N ILE A 246 -13.40 6.51 -3.50
CA ILE A 246 -12.56 5.84 -2.50
C ILE A 246 -13.33 4.70 -1.82
N ASN A 247 -14.57 4.94 -1.40
CA ASN A 247 -15.40 3.90 -0.81
C ASN A 247 -15.64 2.70 -1.75
N ARG A 248 -15.71 2.94 -3.07
CA ARG A 248 -15.78 1.86 -4.06
C ARG A 248 -14.48 1.07 -4.16
N LEU A 249 -13.32 1.71 -4.02
CA LEU A 249 -12.02 1.03 -4.02
C LEU A 249 -11.83 0.09 -2.82
N LEU A 250 -12.57 0.28 -1.73
CA LEU A 250 -12.54 -0.59 -0.55
C LEU A 250 -13.43 -1.83 -0.69
N ARG A 251 -14.29 -1.87 -1.72
CA ARG A 251 -15.13 -3.04 -2.00
C ARG A 251 -14.40 -4.05 -2.88
N PRO A 252 -14.62 -5.35 -2.71
CA PRO A 252 -13.97 -6.36 -3.55
C PRO A 252 -14.43 -6.27 -5.01
N THR A 253 -15.71 -6.04 -5.27
CA THR A 253 -16.28 -6.08 -6.62
C THR A 253 -16.19 -4.72 -7.33
N VAL A 254 -15.68 -4.75 -8.55
CA VAL A 254 -15.60 -3.60 -9.46
C VAL A 254 -16.41 -3.90 -10.71
N PHE A 255 -17.43 -3.07 -10.97
CA PHE A 255 -18.25 -3.19 -12.16
C PHE A 255 -17.74 -2.29 -13.29
N LEU A 256 -17.64 -2.84 -14.48
CA LEU A 256 -17.25 -2.13 -15.70
C LEU A 256 -18.49 -1.61 -16.44
N LYS A 257 -18.30 -0.58 -17.27
CA LYS A 257 -19.39 0.02 -18.07
C LYS A 257 -20.01 -0.94 -19.09
N ASN A 258 -19.26 -1.93 -19.55
CA ASN A 258 -19.70 -2.94 -20.51
C ASN A 258 -20.54 -4.08 -19.88
N GLY A 259 -20.73 -4.07 -18.57
CA GLY A 259 -21.50 -5.07 -17.83
C GLY A 259 -20.66 -6.22 -17.24
N ALA A 260 -19.38 -6.28 -17.56
CA ALA A 260 -18.43 -7.19 -16.90
C ALA A 260 -18.10 -6.72 -15.47
N SER A 261 -17.51 -7.59 -14.68
CA SER A 261 -17.03 -7.24 -13.34
C SER A 261 -15.76 -8.01 -12.99
N ILE A 262 -14.96 -7.44 -12.09
CA ILE A 262 -13.85 -8.13 -11.47
C ILE A 262 -14.04 -8.16 -9.96
N VAL A 263 -13.64 -9.25 -9.32
CA VAL A 263 -13.62 -9.40 -7.87
C VAL A 263 -12.17 -9.42 -7.42
N ILE A 264 -11.79 -8.51 -6.53
CA ILE A 264 -10.42 -8.34 -6.06
C ILE A 264 -10.38 -8.66 -4.58
N GLU A 265 -9.67 -9.72 -4.22
CA GLU A 265 -9.51 -10.17 -2.85
C GLU A 265 -8.04 -10.19 -2.44
N LYS A 266 -7.80 -9.85 -1.19
CA LYS A 266 -6.47 -9.92 -0.58
C LYS A 266 -6.43 -11.07 0.40
N THR A 267 -5.59 -12.06 0.11
CA THR A 267 -5.22 -13.10 1.07
C THR A 267 -3.99 -12.66 1.87
N GLU A 268 -3.53 -13.48 2.81
CA GLU A 268 -2.29 -13.21 3.53
C GLU A 268 -1.06 -13.15 2.61
N ALA A 269 -0.99 -14.02 1.61
CA ALA A 269 0.18 -14.19 0.74
C ALA A 269 0.11 -13.41 -0.58
N MET A 270 -1.06 -13.17 -1.13
CA MET A 270 -1.25 -12.65 -2.47
C MET A 270 -2.58 -11.93 -2.68
N TRP A 271 -2.69 -11.25 -3.81
CA TRP A 271 -3.95 -10.74 -4.33
C TRP A 271 -4.50 -11.71 -5.37
N VAL A 272 -5.80 -11.90 -5.37
CA VAL A 272 -6.50 -12.69 -6.37
C VAL A 272 -7.54 -11.82 -7.05
N ILE A 273 -7.62 -11.91 -8.36
CA ILE A 273 -8.59 -11.19 -9.19
C ILE A 273 -9.34 -12.22 -10.02
N ASP A 274 -10.64 -12.29 -9.82
CA ASP A 274 -11.57 -13.12 -10.59
C ASP A 274 -12.31 -12.26 -11.62
N VAL A 275 -12.38 -12.70 -12.87
CA VAL A 275 -13.03 -11.99 -13.98
C VAL A 275 -14.37 -12.62 -14.30
N ASN A 276 -15.42 -11.81 -14.24
CA ASN A 276 -16.79 -12.24 -14.50
C ASN A 276 -17.40 -11.51 -15.68
N SER A 277 -18.02 -12.24 -16.63
CA SER A 277 -18.73 -11.65 -17.76
C SER A 277 -19.98 -10.87 -17.34
N GLY A 278 -20.61 -11.24 -16.24
CA GLY A 278 -21.78 -10.56 -15.70
C GLY A 278 -22.91 -10.41 -16.73
N ASN A 279 -23.33 -9.16 -16.94
CA ASN A 279 -24.35 -8.79 -17.90
C ASN A 279 -23.77 -8.30 -19.24
N TYR A 280 -22.58 -8.74 -19.62
CA TYR A 280 -21.95 -8.35 -20.89
C TYR A 280 -22.84 -8.78 -22.08
N LYS A 281 -23.31 -7.81 -22.84
CA LYS A 281 -24.21 -8.06 -23.98
C LYS A 281 -23.39 -8.16 -25.26
N SER A 282 -23.29 -9.33 -25.82
CA SER A 282 -22.68 -9.58 -27.12
C SER A 282 -23.62 -10.40 -28.00
N LYS A 283 -23.49 -10.22 -29.35
CA LYS A 283 -24.10 -11.07 -30.34
C LYS A 283 -23.13 -12.11 -30.91
N LYS A 284 -21.91 -12.17 -30.35
CA LYS A 284 -20.80 -13.05 -30.75
C LYS A 284 -20.93 -14.44 -30.12
N GLU A 285 -20.16 -15.38 -30.59
CA GLU A 285 -20.01 -16.71 -29.97
C GLU A 285 -19.34 -16.62 -28.59
N VAL A 286 -19.56 -17.62 -27.74
CA VAL A 286 -19.15 -17.61 -26.32
C VAL A 286 -17.65 -17.38 -26.16
N ASP A 287 -16.83 -18.01 -27.01
CA ASP A 287 -15.35 -17.90 -26.92
C ASP A 287 -14.82 -16.53 -27.34
N GLU A 288 -15.48 -15.87 -28.29
CA GLU A 288 -15.14 -14.49 -28.67
C GLU A 288 -15.56 -13.50 -27.58
N VAL A 289 -16.66 -13.78 -26.88
CA VAL A 289 -17.12 -12.98 -25.75
C VAL A 289 -16.13 -13.07 -24.58
N ALA A 290 -15.60 -14.25 -24.27
CA ALA A 290 -14.62 -14.42 -23.22
C ALA A 290 -13.36 -13.58 -23.47
N PHE A 291 -12.83 -13.61 -24.69
CA PHE A 291 -11.65 -12.80 -25.05
C PHE A 291 -11.93 -11.30 -24.97
N ASP A 292 -13.06 -10.83 -25.52
CA ASP A 292 -13.44 -9.41 -25.48
C ASP A 292 -13.59 -8.89 -24.03
N VAL A 293 -14.18 -9.68 -23.15
CA VAL A 293 -14.34 -9.33 -21.73
C VAL A 293 -12.97 -9.29 -21.06
N ASN A 294 -12.15 -10.32 -21.24
CA ASN A 294 -10.83 -10.40 -20.65
C ASN A 294 -9.93 -9.26 -21.10
N LEU A 295 -9.99 -8.86 -22.35
CA LEU A 295 -9.24 -7.72 -22.87
C LEU A 295 -9.73 -6.40 -22.27
N ALA A 296 -11.05 -6.22 -22.15
CA ALA A 296 -11.63 -4.99 -21.60
C ALA A 296 -11.32 -4.78 -20.11
N VAL A 297 -11.08 -5.84 -19.32
CA VAL A 297 -10.77 -5.73 -17.89
C VAL A 297 -9.29 -5.44 -17.60
N ILE A 298 -8.37 -5.65 -18.55
CA ILE A 298 -6.92 -5.46 -18.33
C ILE A 298 -6.58 -4.04 -17.92
N GLU A 299 -7.13 -3.02 -18.58
CA GLU A 299 -6.90 -1.61 -18.22
C GLU A 299 -7.42 -1.31 -16.82
N GLU A 300 -8.61 -1.83 -16.49
CA GLU A 300 -9.18 -1.66 -15.15
C GLU A 300 -8.36 -2.38 -14.09
N ILE A 301 -7.84 -3.58 -14.35
CA ILE A 301 -6.92 -4.29 -13.44
C ILE A 301 -5.68 -3.43 -13.19
N GLY A 302 -5.07 -2.87 -14.23
CA GLY A 302 -3.92 -1.97 -14.09
C GLY A 302 -4.25 -0.74 -13.24
N ARG A 303 -5.41 -0.13 -13.45
CA ARG A 303 -5.91 1.01 -12.67
C ARG A 303 -6.13 0.63 -11.21
N GLN A 304 -6.77 -0.51 -10.94
CA GLN A 304 -7.04 -1.00 -9.59
C GLN A 304 -5.74 -1.37 -8.84
N MET A 305 -4.76 -1.96 -9.54
CA MET A 305 -3.43 -2.22 -8.95
C MET A 305 -2.77 -0.95 -8.42
N LYS A 306 -2.84 0.15 -9.18
CA LYS A 306 -2.30 1.45 -8.77
C LYS A 306 -3.09 2.05 -7.61
N LEU A 307 -4.41 2.18 -7.74
CA LEU A 307 -5.29 2.83 -6.78
C LEU A 307 -5.36 2.12 -5.43
N ARG A 308 -5.39 0.80 -5.43
CA ARG A 308 -5.37 -0.01 -4.20
C ARG A 308 -3.97 -0.26 -3.67
N ASN A 309 -2.93 0.20 -4.38
CA ASN A 309 -1.53 -0.09 -4.10
C ASN A 309 -1.29 -1.58 -3.83
N MET A 310 -1.84 -2.43 -4.71
CA MET A 310 -1.66 -3.88 -4.63
C MET A 310 -0.18 -4.21 -4.79
N SER A 311 0.36 -5.11 -3.99
CA SER A 311 1.79 -5.44 -4.00
C SER A 311 2.04 -6.88 -3.60
N GLY A 312 3.18 -7.44 -4.03
CA GLY A 312 3.50 -8.85 -3.91
C GLY A 312 3.00 -9.63 -5.11
N PHE A 313 2.61 -10.87 -4.89
CA PHE A 313 2.03 -11.73 -5.92
C PHE A 313 0.58 -11.31 -6.21
N ILE A 314 0.23 -11.30 -7.48
CA ILE A 314 -1.12 -11.00 -7.97
C ILE A 314 -1.45 -12.09 -8.99
N LEU A 315 -2.56 -12.81 -8.78
CA LEU A 315 -3.11 -13.79 -9.69
C LEU A 315 -4.37 -13.26 -10.31
N VAL A 316 -4.50 -13.39 -11.63
CA VAL A 316 -5.71 -13.04 -12.35
C VAL A 316 -6.29 -14.30 -12.99
N ASP A 317 -7.49 -14.65 -12.61
CA ASP A 317 -8.29 -15.72 -13.19
C ASP A 317 -9.18 -15.15 -14.28
N PHE A 318 -8.77 -15.35 -15.52
CA PHE A 318 -9.50 -14.91 -16.70
C PHE A 318 -10.58 -15.93 -17.11
N ILE A 319 -11.64 -15.45 -17.77
CA ILE A 319 -12.67 -16.32 -18.33
C ILE A 319 -12.00 -17.29 -19.32
N GLY A 320 -12.20 -18.59 -19.11
CA GLY A 320 -11.62 -19.66 -19.95
C GLY A 320 -12.18 -19.73 -21.36
N GLY A 321 -11.72 -20.73 -22.13
CA GLY A 321 -12.17 -20.99 -23.50
C GLY A 321 -11.37 -20.28 -24.61
N MET A 322 -10.24 -19.63 -24.26
CA MET A 322 -9.40 -18.89 -25.21
C MET A 322 -8.40 -19.78 -25.93
N SER A 323 -8.15 -19.49 -27.19
CA SER A 323 -7.07 -20.07 -27.98
C SER A 323 -5.70 -19.57 -27.51
N ARG A 324 -4.63 -20.31 -27.87
CA ARG A 324 -3.26 -19.93 -27.50
C ARG A 324 -2.90 -18.52 -27.99
N ALA A 325 -3.28 -18.18 -29.22
CA ALA A 325 -3.04 -16.84 -29.78
C ALA A 325 -3.74 -15.73 -29.00
N GLN A 326 -4.96 -15.96 -28.49
CA GLN A 326 -5.69 -15.01 -27.65
C GLN A 326 -5.02 -14.85 -26.27
N LEU A 327 -4.51 -15.96 -25.68
CA LEU A 327 -3.77 -15.91 -24.41
C LEU A 327 -2.47 -15.12 -24.56
N ASP A 328 -1.72 -15.33 -25.65
CA ASP A 328 -0.49 -14.59 -25.92
C ASP A 328 -0.78 -13.08 -26.10
N SER A 329 -1.86 -12.71 -26.83
CA SER A 329 -2.31 -11.33 -26.98
C SER A 329 -2.71 -10.70 -25.64
N LEU A 330 -3.40 -11.45 -24.78
CA LEU A 330 -3.79 -11.00 -23.45
C LEU A 330 -2.56 -10.70 -22.58
N GLN A 331 -1.54 -11.54 -22.66
CA GLN A 331 -0.29 -11.35 -21.94
C GLN A 331 0.47 -10.10 -22.43
N GLU A 332 0.52 -9.87 -23.74
CA GLU A 332 1.13 -8.68 -24.34
C GLU A 332 0.44 -7.40 -23.84
N GLN A 333 -0.88 -7.37 -23.87
CA GLN A 333 -1.66 -6.22 -23.37
C GLN A 333 -1.43 -5.98 -21.88
N MET A 334 -1.36 -7.04 -21.06
CA MET A 334 -1.04 -6.90 -19.64
C MET A 334 0.38 -6.37 -19.44
N GLN A 335 1.36 -6.76 -20.25
CA GLN A 335 2.73 -6.23 -20.21
C GLN A 335 2.77 -4.75 -20.54
N GLU A 336 1.98 -4.31 -21.53
CA GLU A 336 1.85 -2.90 -21.89
C GLU A 336 1.29 -2.09 -20.73
N VAL A 337 0.16 -2.51 -20.16
CA VAL A 337 -0.47 -1.84 -19.00
C VAL A 337 0.46 -1.85 -17.77
N ALA A 338 1.16 -2.94 -17.53
CA ALA A 338 2.14 -3.06 -16.44
C ALA A 338 3.32 -2.09 -16.62
N SER A 339 3.74 -1.81 -17.86
CA SER A 339 4.83 -0.88 -18.16
C SER A 339 4.52 0.58 -17.79
N LEU A 340 3.24 0.93 -17.76
CA LEU A 340 2.75 2.27 -17.39
C LEU A 340 2.67 2.48 -15.87
N ASP A 341 2.94 1.46 -15.06
CA ASP A 341 2.96 1.61 -13.60
C ASP A 341 4.26 2.30 -13.15
N THR A 342 4.14 3.26 -12.24
CA THR A 342 5.29 3.95 -11.63
C THR A 342 6.10 3.04 -10.71
N THR A 343 5.49 1.92 -10.28
CA THR A 343 6.13 0.87 -9.50
C THR A 343 6.48 -0.30 -10.41
N THR A 344 7.58 -0.98 -10.15
CA THR A 344 7.99 -2.13 -10.95
C THR A 344 6.95 -3.25 -10.88
N VAL A 345 6.33 -3.56 -12.01
CA VAL A 345 5.44 -4.71 -12.22
C VAL A 345 6.13 -5.67 -13.18
N ARG A 346 6.06 -6.96 -12.89
CA ARG A 346 6.53 -8.03 -13.78
C ARG A 346 5.34 -8.91 -14.08
N VAL A 347 5.12 -9.19 -15.35
CA VAL A 347 4.17 -10.20 -15.84
C VAL A 347 4.98 -11.48 -16.03
N GLU A 348 4.79 -12.45 -15.15
CA GLU A 348 5.53 -13.72 -15.17
C GLU A 348 4.96 -14.66 -16.25
N GLY A 349 3.72 -14.42 -16.68
CA GLY A 349 3.04 -15.17 -17.72
C GLY A 349 1.80 -15.90 -17.24
N LEU A 350 1.33 -16.83 -18.08
CA LEU A 350 0.18 -17.67 -17.80
C LEU A 350 0.65 -19.04 -17.28
N SER A 351 0.02 -19.52 -16.20
CA SER A 351 0.21 -20.89 -15.73
C SER A 351 -0.43 -21.91 -16.69
N GLU A 352 -0.14 -23.20 -16.49
CA GLU A 352 -0.79 -24.28 -17.24
C GLU A 352 -2.32 -24.27 -17.09
N ASN A 353 -2.83 -23.76 -15.98
CA ASN A 353 -4.26 -23.64 -15.68
C ASN A 353 -4.89 -22.32 -16.17
N GLY A 354 -4.17 -21.49 -16.94
CA GLY A 354 -4.70 -20.22 -17.47
C GLY A 354 -4.69 -19.04 -16.52
N LEU A 355 -4.10 -19.18 -15.32
CA LEU A 355 -3.98 -18.07 -14.38
C LEU A 355 -2.82 -17.16 -14.79
N MET A 356 -3.08 -15.87 -14.96
CA MET A 356 -2.02 -14.88 -15.19
C MET A 356 -1.35 -14.52 -13.88
N GLN A 357 -0.02 -14.57 -13.87
CA GLN A 357 0.81 -14.31 -12.71
C GLN A 357 1.54 -12.99 -12.88
N LEU A 358 1.39 -12.11 -11.87
CA LEU A 358 2.11 -10.84 -11.81
C LEU A 358 2.82 -10.69 -10.46
N THR A 359 3.90 -9.92 -10.46
CA THR A 359 4.58 -9.49 -9.24
C THR A 359 4.74 -7.98 -9.26
N ARG A 360 4.21 -7.27 -8.24
CA ARG A 360 4.36 -5.83 -8.09
C ARG A 360 5.16 -5.49 -6.83
N ARG A 361 6.19 -4.66 -6.97
CA ARG A 361 7.08 -4.30 -5.86
C ARG A 361 6.30 -3.57 -4.77
N LYS A 362 6.44 -4.01 -3.50
CA LYS A 362 5.86 -3.30 -2.34
C LYS A 362 6.72 -2.08 -2.01
N ARG A 363 6.09 -0.91 -1.99
CA ARG A 363 6.69 0.36 -1.51
C ARG A 363 6.03 0.84 -0.23
N GLN A 364 4.72 0.83 -0.19
CA GLN A 364 3.87 1.33 0.90
C GLN A 364 2.81 0.29 1.26
N LYS A 365 2.02 0.56 2.28
CA LYS A 365 0.82 -0.21 2.62
C LYS A 365 -0.19 -0.14 1.49
N SER A 366 -1.01 -1.18 1.33
CA SER A 366 -2.16 -1.13 0.42
C SER A 366 -3.24 -0.18 0.96
N LEU A 367 -4.13 0.29 0.08
CA LEU A 367 -5.26 1.14 0.48
C LEU A 367 -6.13 0.48 1.57
N LEU A 368 -6.33 -0.83 1.48
CA LEU A 368 -7.04 -1.61 2.51
C LEU A 368 -6.34 -1.55 3.86
N GLU A 369 -5.00 -1.78 3.89
CA GLU A 369 -4.21 -1.72 5.12
C GLU A 369 -4.15 -0.31 5.73
N GLU A 370 -4.32 0.74 4.89
CA GLU A 370 -4.33 2.14 5.35
C GLU A 370 -5.69 2.57 5.89
N MET A 371 -6.79 2.09 5.31
CA MET A 371 -8.13 2.61 5.59
C MET A 371 -9.03 1.68 6.38
N GLN A 372 -8.67 0.39 6.51
CA GLN A 372 -9.49 -0.61 7.18
C GLN A 372 -8.71 -1.34 8.27
N CYS A 373 -9.41 -1.86 9.25
CA CYS A 373 -8.90 -2.80 10.24
C CYS A 373 -9.58 -4.16 10.07
N MET A 374 -8.97 -5.18 10.67
CA MET A 374 -9.57 -6.51 10.72
C MET A 374 -10.94 -6.47 11.39
N CYS A 375 -11.92 -7.13 10.81
CA CYS A 375 -13.27 -7.20 11.38
C CYS A 375 -13.22 -7.95 12.73
N PRO A 376 -13.66 -7.34 13.85
CA PRO A 376 -13.61 -8.00 15.16
C PRO A 376 -14.60 -9.16 15.28
N THR A 377 -15.64 -9.21 14.42
CA THR A 377 -16.67 -10.26 14.45
C THR A 377 -16.18 -11.58 13.86
N CYS A 378 -15.52 -11.53 12.69
CA CYS A 378 -15.03 -12.72 12.00
C CYS A 378 -13.50 -12.86 12.06
N GLU A 379 -12.79 -11.94 12.71
CA GLU A 379 -11.34 -11.93 12.84
C GLU A 379 -10.62 -12.05 11.49
N GLY A 380 -11.26 -11.55 10.43
CA GLY A 380 -10.73 -11.56 9.06
C GLY A 380 -11.04 -12.83 8.25
N SER A 381 -11.74 -13.83 8.83
CA SER A 381 -12.11 -15.06 8.13
C SER A 381 -13.23 -14.86 7.09
N GLY A 382 -14.06 -13.81 7.26
CA GLY A 382 -15.28 -13.59 6.46
C GLY A 382 -16.45 -14.50 6.87
N TYR A 383 -16.25 -15.42 7.82
CA TYR A 383 -17.27 -16.38 8.26
C TYR A 383 -17.44 -16.35 9.77
N VAL A 384 -18.66 -16.66 10.21
CA VAL A 384 -19.00 -16.93 11.59
C VAL A 384 -19.68 -18.29 11.67
N SER A 385 -19.75 -18.88 12.86
CA SER A 385 -20.46 -20.14 13.05
C SER A 385 -21.93 -20.01 12.63
N SER A 386 -22.45 -20.97 11.88
CA SER A 386 -23.86 -20.97 11.50
C SER A 386 -24.75 -21.26 12.73
N VAL A 387 -25.98 -20.74 12.72
CA VAL A 387 -26.99 -21.02 13.74
C VAL A 387 -27.11 -22.53 13.98
N GLN A 388 -27.17 -23.30 12.90
CA GLN A 388 -27.31 -24.76 12.98
C GLN A 388 -26.10 -25.44 13.66
N THR A 389 -24.89 -24.96 13.43
CA THR A 389 -23.70 -25.45 14.15
C THR A 389 -23.80 -25.16 15.64
N LEU A 390 -24.25 -23.93 15.99
CA LEU A 390 -24.35 -23.50 17.38
C LEU A 390 -25.44 -24.25 18.16
N ILE A 391 -26.62 -24.49 17.57
CA ILE A 391 -27.70 -25.23 18.29
C ILE A 391 -27.29 -26.66 18.62
N TYR A 392 -26.65 -27.38 17.69
CA TYR A 392 -26.19 -28.74 17.98
C TYR A 392 -24.97 -28.76 18.93
N GLN A 393 -24.14 -27.72 18.93
CA GLN A 393 -23.07 -27.57 19.91
C GLN A 393 -23.64 -27.28 21.29
N MET A 394 -24.60 -26.37 21.40
CA MET A 394 -25.28 -26.01 22.61
C MET A 394 -26.04 -27.22 23.20
N GLU A 395 -26.72 -28.03 22.36
CA GLU A 395 -27.37 -29.26 22.80
C GLU A 395 -26.36 -30.21 23.48
N ARG A 396 -25.24 -30.48 22.85
CA ARG A 396 -24.22 -31.37 23.42
C ARG A 396 -23.66 -30.84 24.74
N GLU A 397 -23.43 -29.55 24.84
CA GLU A 397 -22.92 -28.91 26.05
C GLU A 397 -23.98 -28.94 27.18
N LEU A 398 -25.24 -28.63 26.87
CA LEU A 398 -26.34 -28.70 27.83
C LEU A 398 -26.55 -30.12 28.36
N ARG A 399 -26.52 -31.14 27.49
CA ARG A 399 -26.62 -32.56 27.94
C ARG A 399 -25.47 -32.92 28.87
N GLY A 400 -24.24 -32.39 28.65
CA GLY A 400 -23.11 -32.56 29.54
C GLY A 400 -23.29 -31.86 30.88
N VAL A 401 -23.81 -30.63 30.87
CA VAL A 401 -24.08 -29.86 32.08
C VAL A 401 -25.17 -30.52 32.92
N PHE A 402 -26.28 -30.89 32.30
CA PHE A 402 -27.42 -31.53 33.01
C PHE A 402 -27.07 -32.94 33.54
N ALA A 403 -26.07 -33.62 32.98
CA ALA A 403 -25.56 -34.88 33.52
C ALA A 403 -24.89 -34.75 34.90
N SER A 404 -24.46 -33.54 35.28
CA SER A 404 -23.90 -33.22 36.60
C SER A 404 -24.95 -32.71 37.63
N ASP A 405 -26.20 -32.72 37.30
CA ASP A 405 -27.33 -32.27 38.13
C ASP A 405 -27.15 -30.85 38.71
N PRO A 406 -27.01 -29.82 37.84
CA PRO A 406 -26.80 -28.47 38.27
C PRO A 406 -28.05 -27.88 38.90
N SER A 407 -27.88 -27.02 39.92
CA SER A 407 -28.99 -26.33 40.58
C SER A 407 -29.63 -25.24 39.71
N TYR A 408 -28.86 -24.70 38.80
CA TYR A 408 -29.29 -23.59 37.94
C TYR A 408 -28.48 -23.58 36.64
N VAL A 409 -29.16 -23.47 35.52
CA VAL A 409 -28.56 -23.34 34.18
C VAL A 409 -29.18 -22.15 33.48
N ALA A 410 -28.33 -21.16 33.14
CA ALA A 410 -28.74 -20.03 32.32
C ALA A 410 -27.97 -20.06 30.98
N VAL A 411 -28.67 -19.70 29.92
CA VAL A 411 -28.07 -19.58 28.58
C VAL A 411 -28.28 -18.17 28.07
N THR A 412 -27.15 -17.45 27.90
CA THR A 412 -27.16 -16.17 27.18
C THR A 412 -27.00 -16.48 25.71
N VAL A 413 -27.96 -16.04 24.87
CA VAL A 413 -28.06 -16.48 23.48
C VAL A 413 -28.67 -15.39 22.59
N THR A 414 -28.28 -15.33 21.31
CA THR A 414 -28.98 -14.49 20.34
C THR A 414 -30.35 -15.09 19.95
N MET A 415 -31.28 -14.21 19.58
CA MET A 415 -32.67 -14.60 19.31
C MET A 415 -32.76 -15.68 18.22
N ASP A 416 -31.98 -15.52 17.13
CA ASP A 416 -31.95 -16.47 16.01
C ASP A 416 -31.47 -17.88 16.42
N VAL A 417 -30.53 -17.97 17.36
CA VAL A 417 -30.02 -19.25 17.86
C VAL A 417 -31.01 -19.84 18.85
N MET A 418 -31.66 -19.03 19.71
CA MET A 418 -32.69 -19.52 20.64
C MET A 418 -33.88 -20.07 19.90
N ASP A 419 -34.46 -19.33 18.95
CA ASP A 419 -35.61 -19.74 18.18
C ASP A 419 -35.35 -21.05 17.44
N ALA A 420 -34.17 -21.12 16.73
CA ALA A 420 -33.78 -22.35 16.04
C ALA A 420 -33.59 -23.55 16.98
N PHE A 421 -33.03 -23.31 18.18
CA PHE A 421 -32.88 -24.39 19.18
C PHE A 421 -34.22 -24.92 19.67
N LEU A 422 -35.16 -24.03 19.99
CA LEU A 422 -36.50 -24.40 20.46
C LEU A 422 -37.34 -25.10 19.39
N ASP A 423 -37.11 -24.74 18.11
CA ASP A 423 -37.84 -25.35 16.99
C ASP A 423 -37.27 -26.72 16.61
N GLU A 424 -35.95 -26.94 16.65
CA GLU A 424 -35.30 -28.15 16.15
C GLU A 424 -34.95 -29.18 17.24
N ILE A 425 -34.70 -28.73 18.48
CA ILE A 425 -34.14 -29.56 19.55
C ILE A 425 -35.19 -29.79 20.64
N SER A 426 -35.56 -31.05 20.86
CA SER A 426 -36.31 -31.45 22.06
C SER A 426 -35.36 -31.65 23.24
N PHE A 427 -35.42 -30.76 24.20
CA PHE A 427 -34.58 -30.78 25.39
C PHE A 427 -35.39 -30.66 26.67
N ASP A 428 -35.28 -31.63 27.58
CA ASP A 428 -36.05 -31.73 28.81
C ASP A 428 -35.35 -31.13 30.04
N GLY A 429 -34.62 -30.05 29.86
CA GLY A 429 -33.94 -29.33 30.94
C GLY A 429 -34.58 -27.98 31.21
N ASP A 430 -34.60 -27.53 32.46
CA ASP A 430 -35.04 -26.19 32.81
C ASP A 430 -33.93 -25.19 32.58
N ILE A 431 -34.11 -24.27 31.62
CA ILE A 431 -33.10 -23.32 31.17
C ILE A 431 -33.66 -21.91 31.32
N ASP A 432 -32.92 -21.05 32.01
CA ASP A 432 -33.19 -19.61 32.05
C ASP A 432 -32.53 -18.93 30.84
N TRP A 433 -33.35 -18.43 29.91
CA TRP A 433 -32.91 -17.82 28.67
C TRP A 433 -32.69 -16.32 28.83
N MET A 434 -31.49 -15.85 28.50
CA MET A 434 -31.11 -14.44 28.46
C MET A 434 -30.73 -14.04 27.03
N ILE A 435 -31.39 -13.01 26.49
CA ILE A 435 -31.15 -12.58 25.15
C ILE A 435 -29.85 -11.70 25.10
N ALA A 436 -28.94 -12.09 24.24
CA ALA A 436 -27.73 -11.34 23.95
C ALA A 436 -27.95 -10.36 22.80
N ASP A 437 -27.42 -9.13 22.94
CA ASP A 437 -27.34 -8.15 21.86
C ASP A 437 -25.98 -8.29 21.16
N GLU A 438 -25.81 -9.35 20.38
CA GLU A 438 -24.61 -9.65 19.62
C GLU A 438 -24.91 -9.59 18.10
N VAL A 439 -23.92 -9.11 17.31
CA VAL A 439 -24.05 -8.97 15.85
C VAL A 439 -23.97 -10.34 15.14
N ARG A 440 -23.39 -11.34 15.79
CA ARG A 440 -23.23 -12.70 15.26
C ARG A 440 -24.05 -13.69 16.06
N PRO A 441 -24.46 -14.81 15.47
CA PRO A 441 -25.06 -15.92 16.23
C PRO A 441 -24.15 -16.31 17.39
N PHE A 442 -24.74 -16.40 18.61
CA PHE A 442 -23.96 -16.55 19.83
C PHE A 442 -24.75 -17.30 20.89
N TYR A 443 -24.06 -18.10 21.71
CA TYR A 443 -24.54 -18.57 22.98
C TYR A 443 -23.43 -18.69 24.02
N ARG A 444 -23.82 -18.68 25.29
CA ARG A 444 -22.95 -18.95 26.45
C ARG A 444 -23.78 -19.63 27.52
N ILE A 445 -23.32 -20.79 27.99
CA ILE A 445 -23.93 -21.53 29.10
C ILE A 445 -23.26 -21.11 30.39
N SER A 446 -24.05 -20.81 31.41
CA SER A 446 -23.61 -20.52 32.78
C SER A 446 -24.30 -21.47 33.74
N GLN A 447 -23.54 -22.12 34.60
CA GLN A 447 -24.05 -22.99 35.67
C GLN A 447 -23.65 -22.40 37.01
N VAL A 448 -24.53 -22.55 37.99
CA VAL A 448 -24.25 -22.18 39.38
C VAL A 448 -24.21 -23.46 40.19
N GLU A 449 -23.06 -23.75 40.76
CA GLU A 449 -22.89 -24.79 41.78
C GLU A 449 -23.34 -24.21 43.14
N HIS A 450 -23.99 -25.00 43.95
CA HIS A 450 -24.37 -24.65 45.31
C HIS A 450 -23.19 -24.69 46.27
#